data_a54a9e251832750d7d1d7fa8414528c7
#
_entry.id   a54a9e251832750d7d1d7fa8414528c7
#
_cell.length_a   1.000
_cell.length_b   1.000
_cell.length_c   1.000
_cell.angle_alpha   90.00
_cell.angle_beta   90.00
_cell.angle_gamma   90.00
#
_symmetry.space_group_name_H-M   'P 1'
#
loop_
_entity.id
_entity.type
_entity.pdbx_description
1 polymer ?
#
loop_
_entity_poly.entity_id
_entity_poly.type
_entity_poly.pdbx_seq_one_letter_code
_entity_poly.pdbx_strand_id
1 'polypeptide(L)'
;MRLITYLAPSLPPALFETIARRLGAEIVFEERISGPLAGDDEPFLRGDADVGFVCAPSYRVLRGTVELLPALVPADVRAGGRPVYFADVVVRAASRFRGFDDLRGATWAYNDRNSRSGWFSMLERAGSADYFASLIHAGSHLQSLDAVASGRADAAAIDSNVLALNRRDDLRVLESWGPFAIQPAIVRSALDVSKKREIAETLLAIPTADLAPFGFTGFTPVDDSAYL
;
A
#
# COMPACT_ATOMS: atom_id res chain seq x y z
N MET A 1 -23.74 2.71 -1.53
CA MET A 1 -22.51 2.05 -1.05
C MET A 1 -21.37 3.05 -1.15
N ARG A 2 -20.51 3.12 -0.14
CA ARG A 2 -19.41 4.07 -0.07
C ARG A 2 -18.08 3.32 0.00
N LEU A 3 -17.15 3.65 -0.93
CA LEU A 3 -15.79 3.14 -0.96
C LEU A 3 -14.83 4.20 -0.42
N ILE A 4 -13.95 3.81 0.48
CA ILE A 4 -12.90 4.67 1.02
C ILE A 4 -11.51 4.10 0.71
N THR A 5 -10.53 4.96 0.46
CA THR A 5 -9.14 4.52 0.31
C THR A 5 -8.16 5.45 1.01
N TYR A 6 -7.15 4.84 1.63
CA TYR A 6 -6.02 5.49 2.28
C TYR A 6 -4.73 5.35 1.46
N LEU A 7 -4.82 4.74 0.27
CA LEU A 7 -3.66 4.42 -0.58
C LEU A 7 -3.39 5.51 -1.63
N ALA A 8 -4.34 6.42 -1.83
CA ALA A 8 -4.13 7.60 -2.66
C ALA A 8 -3.44 8.72 -1.85
N PRO A 9 -2.60 9.58 -2.47
CA PRO A 9 -2.28 9.59 -3.90
C PRO A 9 -1.10 8.69 -4.29
N SER A 10 -0.55 7.88 -3.36
CA SER A 10 0.58 6.99 -3.66
C SER A 10 0.24 6.01 -4.80
N LEU A 11 -0.93 5.39 -4.76
CA LEU A 11 -1.56 4.79 -5.93
C LEU A 11 -2.52 5.81 -6.57
N PRO A 12 -2.64 5.81 -7.92
CA PRO A 12 -3.44 6.81 -8.61
C PRO A 12 -4.91 6.80 -8.17
N PRO A 13 -5.52 7.97 -7.86
CA PRO A 13 -6.95 8.07 -7.56
C PRO A 13 -7.84 7.40 -8.61
N ALA A 14 -7.48 7.52 -9.90
CA ALA A 14 -8.21 6.93 -11.03
C ALA A 14 -8.34 5.40 -10.96
N LEU A 15 -7.44 4.68 -10.28
CA LEU A 15 -7.60 3.24 -10.01
C LEU A 15 -8.85 3.00 -9.16
N PHE A 16 -8.96 3.73 -8.04
CA PHE A 16 -10.06 3.55 -7.09
C PHE A 16 -11.38 4.08 -7.64
N GLU A 17 -11.35 5.16 -8.44
CA GLU A 17 -12.53 5.65 -9.19
C GLU A 17 -13.03 4.61 -10.18
N THR A 18 -12.13 3.89 -10.86
CA THR A 18 -12.50 2.81 -11.77
C THR A 18 -13.14 1.65 -11.02
N ILE A 19 -12.59 1.24 -9.89
CA ILE A 19 -13.15 0.19 -9.04
C ILE A 19 -14.51 0.63 -8.48
N ALA A 20 -14.63 1.85 -7.95
CA ALA A 20 -15.88 2.39 -7.40
C ALA A 20 -16.99 2.42 -8.45
N ARG A 21 -16.68 2.83 -9.68
CA ARG A 21 -17.64 2.84 -10.80
C ARG A 21 -18.14 1.42 -11.10
N ARG A 22 -17.28 0.41 -11.10
CA ARG A 22 -17.67 -1.00 -11.32
C ARG A 22 -18.55 -1.52 -10.19
N LEU A 23 -18.32 -1.09 -8.97
CA LEU A 23 -19.12 -1.45 -7.80
C LEU A 23 -20.41 -0.63 -7.65
N GLY A 24 -20.62 0.42 -8.45
CA GLY A 24 -21.71 1.38 -8.24
C GLY A 24 -21.60 2.10 -6.89
N ALA A 25 -20.37 2.38 -6.45
CA ALA A 25 -20.08 3.02 -5.18
C ALA A 25 -19.68 4.50 -5.36
N GLU A 26 -20.08 5.32 -4.39
CA GLU A 26 -19.50 6.65 -4.18
C GLU A 26 -18.10 6.48 -3.57
N ILE A 27 -17.10 7.17 -4.12
CA ILE A 27 -15.74 7.10 -3.59
C ILE A 27 -15.44 8.29 -2.68
N VAL A 28 -14.74 8.01 -1.58
CA VAL A 28 -14.20 9.01 -0.66
C VAL A 28 -12.70 8.78 -0.54
N PHE A 29 -11.91 9.81 -0.85
CA PHE A 29 -10.48 9.81 -0.58
C PHE A 29 -10.24 10.33 0.82
N GLU A 30 -9.66 9.49 1.66
CA GLU A 30 -9.35 9.87 3.05
C GLU A 30 -8.01 10.61 3.07
N GLU A 31 -8.03 11.82 3.63
CA GLU A 31 -6.84 12.66 3.75
C GLU A 31 -5.88 12.22 4.86
N ARG A 32 -6.34 11.37 5.79
CA ARG A 32 -5.47 10.84 6.85
C ARG A 32 -4.44 9.89 6.28
N ILE A 33 -3.19 10.26 6.40
CA ILE A 33 -2.05 9.54 5.86
C ILE A 33 -1.84 8.20 6.57
N SER A 34 -2.22 8.12 7.86
CA SER A 34 -1.96 6.95 8.70
C SER A 34 -2.94 5.78 8.50
N GLY A 35 -3.93 5.93 7.62
CA GLY A 35 -4.99 4.94 7.46
C GLY A 35 -5.93 4.86 8.68
N PRO A 36 -6.89 3.93 8.67
CA PRO A 36 -7.79 3.73 9.78
C PRO A 36 -7.02 3.23 10.99
N LEU A 37 -6.98 4.05 12.03
CA LEU A 37 -6.53 3.64 13.36
C LEU A 37 -7.78 3.24 14.16
N ALA A 38 -7.68 2.16 14.95
CA ALA A 38 -8.75 1.77 15.83
C ALA A 38 -9.14 2.94 16.73
N GLY A 39 -10.42 3.23 16.76
CA GLY A 39 -11.01 4.26 17.59
C GLY A 39 -12.46 4.49 17.20
N ASP A 40 -13.21 5.20 18.04
CA ASP A 40 -14.62 5.50 17.82
C ASP A 40 -14.88 6.34 16.55
N ASP A 41 -13.81 6.93 15.98
CA ASP A 41 -13.85 7.77 14.78
C ASP A 41 -13.64 6.99 13.47
N GLU A 42 -13.49 5.67 13.52
CA GLU A 42 -13.22 4.85 12.35
C GLU A 42 -14.46 4.75 11.43
N PRO A 43 -14.37 5.10 10.13
CA PRO A 43 -15.51 5.11 9.22
C PRO A 43 -16.26 3.77 9.11
N PHE A 44 -15.56 2.63 9.20
CA PHE A 44 -16.20 1.32 9.18
C PHE A 44 -17.00 1.03 10.46
N LEU A 45 -16.52 1.48 11.62
CA LEU A 45 -17.24 1.35 12.90
C LEU A 45 -18.50 2.19 12.91
N ARG A 46 -18.43 3.42 12.39
CA ARG A 46 -19.59 4.32 12.29
C ARG A 46 -20.58 3.93 11.19
N GLY A 47 -20.19 3.06 10.27
CA GLY A 47 -20.98 2.73 9.08
C GLY A 47 -20.91 3.79 7.98
N ASP A 48 -19.92 4.66 8.01
CA ASP A 48 -19.68 5.70 7.00
C ASP A 48 -18.97 5.14 5.75
N ALA A 49 -18.37 3.95 5.85
CA ALA A 49 -17.75 3.24 4.74
C ALA A 49 -18.25 1.79 4.68
N ASP A 50 -18.45 1.30 3.46
CA ASP A 50 -18.87 -0.08 3.19
C ASP A 50 -17.71 -0.92 2.67
N VAL A 51 -16.91 -0.37 1.77
CA VAL A 51 -15.74 -1.01 1.13
C VAL A 51 -14.53 -0.14 1.35
N GLY A 52 -13.34 -0.74 1.50
CA GLY A 52 -12.11 0.02 1.64
C GLY A 52 -10.88 -0.67 1.08
N PHE A 53 -9.85 0.16 0.82
CA PHE A 53 -8.49 -0.28 0.50
C PHE A 53 -7.55 0.33 1.54
N VAL A 54 -6.89 -0.54 2.32
CA VAL A 54 -6.10 -0.15 3.49
C VAL A 54 -4.74 -0.83 3.51
N CYS A 55 -3.81 -0.33 4.32
CA CYS A 55 -2.57 -1.05 4.59
C CYS A 55 -2.81 -2.29 5.47
N ALA A 56 -1.96 -3.31 5.35
CA ALA A 56 -2.06 -4.54 6.15
C ALA A 56 -2.06 -4.29 7.69
N PRO A 57 -1.24 -3.39 8.25
CA PRO A 57 -1.33 -3.06 9.68
C PRO A 57 -2.68 -2.48 10.08
N SER A 58 -3.28 -1.63 9.23
CA SER A 58 -4.62 -1.07 9.48
C SER A 58 -5.69 -2.16 9.47
N TYR A 59 -5.60 -3.12 8.53
CA TYR A 59 -6.51 -4.27 8.52
C TYR A 59 -6.45 -5.07 9.83
N ARG A 60 -5.24 -5.32 10.38
CA ARG A 60 -5.09 -6.05 11.64
C ARG A 60 -5.84 -5.38 12.79
N VAL A 61 -5.85 -4.07 12.81
CA VAL A 61 -6.58 -3.28 13.81
C VAL A 61 -8.10 -3.37 13.61
N LEU A 62 -8.55 -3.40 12.35
CA LEU A 62 -9.98 -3.45 12.00
C LEU A 62 -10.59 -4.85 12.03
N ARG A 63 -9.80 -5.90 12.27
CA ARG A 63 -10.31 -7.29 12.34
C ARG A 63 -11.50 -7.42 13.28
N GLY A 64 -12.54 -8.12 12.83
CA GLY A 64 -13.82 -8.23 13.53
C GLY A 64 -14.85 -7.18 13.13
N THR A 65 -14.41 -6.00 12.67
CA THR A 65 -15.28 -4.96 12.12
C THR A 65 -15.44 -5.06 10.62
N VAL A 66 -14.40 -5.60 9.97
CA VAL A 66 -14.34 -5.80 8.51
C VAL A 66 -13.98 -7.23 8.15
N GLU A 67 -14.31 -7.62 6.92
CA GLU A 67 -13.93 -8.88 6.29
C GLU A 67 -13.11 -8.61 5.03
N LEU A 68 -12.28 -9.58 4.63
CA LEU A 68 -11.49 -9.49 3.41
C LEU A 68 -12.36 -9.64 2.17
N LEU A 69 -12.05 -8.87 1.16
CA LEU A 69 -12.48 -9.00 -0.22
C LEU A 69 -11.34 -9.57 -1.07
N PRO A 70 -11.61 -10.00 -2.33
CA PRO A 70 -10.55 -10.30 -3.28
C PRO A 70 -9.55 -9.16 -3.39
N ALA A 71 -8.26 -9.50 -3.43
CA ALA A 71 -7.16 -8.54 -3.47
C ALA A 71 -6.64 -8.33 -4.89
N LEU A 72 -6.09 -7.15 -5.17
CA LEU A 72 -5.44 -6.81 -6.43
C LEU A 72 -4.24 -7.71 -6.72
N VAL A 73 -4.05 -8.06 -7.99
CA VAL A 73 -2.89 -8.82 -8.48
C VAL A 73 -2.00 -7.87 -9.26
N PRO A 74 -0.77 -7.58 -8.78
CA PRO A 74 0.17 -6.73 -9.52
C PRO A 74 0.63 -7.34 -10.83
N ALA A 75 0.92 -6.49 -11.80
CA ALA A 75 1.58 -6.87 -13.05
C ALA A 75 3.10 -7.12 -12.89
N ASP A 76 3.66 -6.86 -11.72
CA ASP A 76 5.07 -7.11 -11.42
C ASP A 76 5.39 -8.61 -11.61
N VAL A 77 6.31 -8.92 -12.51
CA VAL A 77 6.71 -10.30 -12.82
C VAL A 77 7.25 -11.06 -11.59
N ARG A 78 7.82 -10.35 -10.61
CA ARG A 78 8.29 -10.92 -9.35
C ARG A 78 7.14 -11.48 -8.50
N ALA A 79 5.94 -10.93 -8.65
CA ALA A 79 4.74 -11.41 -7.95
C ALA A 79 4.27 -12.78 -8.47
N GLY A 80 4.58 -13.12 -9.73
CA GLY A 80 4.20 -14.41 -10.32
C GLY A 80 2.69 -14.64 -10.38
N GLY A 81 1.91 -13.59 -10.62
CA GLY A 81 0.44 -13.64 -10.63
C GLY A 81 -0.21 -13.79 -9.25
N ARG A 82 0.55 -13.61 -8.17
CA ARG A 82 0.05 -13.66 -6.79
C ARG A 82 -0.29 -12.26 -6.28
N PRO A 83 -1.20 -12.11 -5.30
CA PRO A 83 -1.55 -10.83 -4.69
C PRO A 83 -0.47 -10.40 -3.66
N VAL A 84 0.75 -10.18 -4.16
CA VAL A 84 1.91 -9.80 -3.35
C VAL A 84 2.68 -8.65 -4.00
N TYR A 85 3.41 -7.88 -3.19
CA TYR A 85 4.24 -6.78 -3.62
C TYR A 85 5.57 -6.76 -2.85
N PHE A 86 6.46 -5.84 -3.18
CA PHE A 86 7.78 -5.70 -2.57
C PHE A 86 7.96 -4.28 -2.01
N ALA A 87 8.82 -4.16 -1.02
CA ALA A 87 9.35 -2.88 -0.58
C ALA A 87 10.72 -2.69 -1.27
N ASP A 88 10.75 -1.82 -2.26
CA ASP A 88 11.95 -1.51 -3.02
C ASP A 88 12.70 -0.35 -2.33
N VAL A 89 13.89 -0.63 -1.80
CA VAL A 89 14.75 0.39 -1.19
C VAL A 89 15.38 1.21 -2.31
N VAL A 90 15.07 2.49 -2.34
CA VAL A 90 15.59 3.42 -3.35
C VAL A 90 16.66 4.34 -2.76
N VAL A 91 17.65 4.64 -3.58
CA VAL A 91 18.72 5.61 -3.32
C VAL A 91 18.96 6.42 -4.59
N ARG A 92 19.62 7.57 -4.50
CA ARG A 92 20.05 8.31 -5.70
C ARG A 92 20.93 7.42 -6.59
N ALA A 93 20.74 7.50 -7.91
CA ALA A 93 21.51 6.70 -8.87
C ALA A 93 23.02 6.88 -8.70
N ALA A 94 23.48 8.12 -8.44
CA ALA A 94 24.89 8.46 -8.21
C ALA A 94 25.39 8.16 -6.79
N SER A 95 24.56 7.59 -5.88
CA SER A 95 24.98 7.31 -4.51
C SER A 95 26.03 6.21 -4.45
N ARG A 96 26.87 6.26 -3.42
CA ARG A 96 27.93 5.25 -3.16
C ARG A 96 27.44 3.95 -2.53
N PHE A 97 26.21 3.93 -2.02
CA PHE A 97 25.65 2.78 -1.32
C PHE A 97 25.55 1.56 -2.24
N ARG A 98 26.02 0.40 -1.78
CA ARG A 98 26.01 -0.88 -2.54
C ARG A 98 25.05 -1.90 -1.95
N GLY A 99 24.66 -1.77 -0.67
CA GLY A 99 23.74 -2.61 0.06
C GLY A 99 23.15 -1.88 1.23
N PHE A 100 22.20 -2.53 1.91
CA PHE A 100 21.51 -1.93 3.05
C PHE A 100 22.48 -1.58 4.21
N ASP A 101 23.50 -2.38 4.41
CA ASP A 101 24.44 -2.17 5.53
C ASP A 101 25.23 -0.87 5.39
N ASP A 102 25.42 -0.37 4.17
CA ASP A 102 26.03 0.93 3.90
C ASP A 102 25.16 2.11 4.37
N LEU A 103 23.87 1.88 4.62
CA LEU A 103 22.91 2.88 5.08
C LEU A 103 22.97 3.11 6.60
N ARG A 104 23.85 2.40 7.33
CA ARG A 104 24.01 2.65 8.76
C ARG A 104 24.45 4.09 9.01
N GLY A 105 23.71 4.81 9.85
CA GLY A 105 23.97 6.22 10.13
C GLY A 105 23.54 7.18 9.00
N ALA A 106 22.87 6.69 7.94
CA ALA A 106 22.30 7.53 6.89
C ALA A 106 20.98 8.20 7.34
N THR A 107 20.43 9.06 6.50
CA THR A 107 19.10 9.64 6.68
C THR A 107 18.07 8.82 5.91
N TRP A 108 17.06 8.29 6.61
CA TRP A 108 15.99 7.50 6.02
C TRP A 108 14.68 8.26 5.95
N ALA A 109 14.01 8.24 4.78
CA ALA A 109 12.65 8.76 4.64
C ALA A 109 11.63 7.62 4.72
N TYR A 110 10.51 7.88 5.39
CA TYR A 110 9.38 6.95 5.44
C TYR A 110 8.06 7.69 5.19
N ASN A 111 7.11 7.00 4.57
CA ASN A 111 5.81 7.58 4.23
C ASN A 111 4.93 7.73 5.47
N ASP A 112 4.81 6.68 6.30
CA ASP A 112 4.00 6.69 7.51
C ASP A 112 4.34 5.48 8.40
N ARG A 113 4.03 5.57 9.71
CA ARG A 113 4.37 4.54 10.70
C ARG A 113 3.49 3.29 10.62
N ASN A 114 2.35 3.35 9.93
CA ASN A 114 1.47 2.20 9.68
C ASN A 114 1.76 1.53 8.33
N SER A 115 2.77 2.00 7.59
CA SER A 115 3.15 1.45 6.31
C SER A 115 3.93 0.14 6.45
N ARG A 116 3.44 -0.93 5.81
CA ARG A 116 4.17 -2.20 5.75
C ARG A 116 5.49 -2.04 5.01
N SER A 117 5.47 -1.41 3.83
CA SER A 117 6.67 -1.23 3.00
C SER A 117 7.62 -0.14 3.50
N GLY A 118 7.08 1.02 3.91
CA GLY A 118 7.91 2.16 4.24
C GLY A 118 8.47 2.17 5.66
N TRP A 119 7.78 1.50 6.61
CA TRP A 119 8.14 1.54 8.02
C TRP A 119 8.47 0.16 8.61
N PHE A 120 7.53 -0.79 8.58
CA PHE A 120 7.74 -2.07 9.26
C PHE A 120 8.83 -2.90 8.59
N SER A 121 8.92 -2.92 7.25
CA SER A 121 9.99 -3.64 6.55
C SER A 121 11.37 -3.08 6.88
N MET A 122 11.48 -1.76 7.04
CA MET A 122 12.72 -1.11 7.47
C MET A 122 13.10 -1.52 8.89
N LEU A 123 12.15 -1.49 9.84
CA LEU A 123 12.42 -1.90 11.23
C LEU A 123 12.83 -3.37 11.32
N GLU A 124 12.18 -4.26 10.58
CA GLU A 124 12.52 -5.68 10.53
C GLU A 124 13.95 -5.91 10.01
N ARG A 125 14.33 -5.14 8.97
CA ARG A 125 15.67 -5.26 8.35
C ARG A 125 16.77 -4.59 9.18
N ALA A 126 16.49 -3.44 9.77
CA ALA A 126 17.43 -2.65 10.57
C ALA A 126 17.57 -3.16 12.02
N GLY A 127 16.53 -3.84 12.54
CA GLY A 127 16.42 -4.24 13.94
C GLY A 127 16.01 -3.10 14.89
N SER A 128 16.30 -1.85 14.55
CA SER A 128 15.96 -0.65 15.33
C SER A 128 15.94 0.59 14.44
N ALA A 129 15.14 1.58 14.82
CA ALA A 129 15.13 2.90 14.20
C ALA A 129 16.47 3.64 14.38
N ASP A 130 17.21 3.35 15.45
CA ASP A 130 18.54 3.94 15.77
C ASP A 130 19.65 3.47 14.81
N TYR A 131 19.32 2.55 13.91
CA TYR A 131 20.21 2.17 12.79
C TYR A 131 20.56 3.38 11.92
N PHE A 132 19.65 4.32 11.80
CA PHE A 132 19.79 5.55 11.03
C PHE A 132 20.13 6.74 11.93
N ALA A 133 20.93 7.67 11.43
CA ALA A 133 21.21 8.91 12.15
C ALA A 133 20.00 9.86 12.18
N SER A 134 19.15 9.79 11.17
CA SER A 134 17.95 10.61 11.09
C SER A 134 16.82 9.91 10.33
N LEU A 135 15.59 10.16 10.78
CA LEU A 135 14.36 9.67 10.17
C LEU A 135 13.50 10.86 9.72
N ILE A 136 13.09 10.89 8.47
CA ILE A 136 12.21 11.92 7.89
C ILE A 136 10.83 11.31 7.63
N HIS A 137 9.81 11.80 8.34
CA HIS A 137 8.42 11.52 8.02
C HIS A 137 8.03 12.32 6.77
N ALA A 138 7.97 11.66 5.63
CA ALA A 138 7.68 12.30 4.35
C ALA A 138 6.17 12.47 4.08
N GLY A 139 5.33 11.61 4.65
CA GLY A 139 3.87 11.68 4.52
C GLY A 139 3.29 10.79 3.43
N SER A 140 4.02 10.50 2.35
CA SER A 140 3.62 9.56 1.30
C SER A 140 4.83 8.93 0.64
N HIS A 141 4.62 7.84 -0.13
CA HIS A 141 5.68 7.24 -0.94
C HIS A 141 6.22 8.21 -1.99
N LEU A 142 5.36 9.04 -2.58
CA LEU A 142 5.79 10.05 -3.56
C LEU A 142 6.71 11.10 -2.91
N GLN A 143 6.34 11.59 -1.73
CA GLN A 143 7.16 12.52 -0.97
C GLN A 143 8.46 11.88 -0.46
N SER A 144 8.47 10.56 -0.18
CA SER A 144 9.68 9.81 0.15
C SER A 144 10.62 9.74 -1.06
N LEU A 145 10.10 9.46 -2.27
CA LEU A 145 10.88 9.52 -3.50
C LEU A 145 11.50 10.90 -3.72
N ASP A 146 10.73 11.97 -3.51
CA ASP A 146 11.20 13.36 -3.63
C ASP A 146 12.27 13.70 -2.58
N ALA A 147 12.12 13.18 -1.36
CA ALA A 147 13.14 13.36 -0.32
C ALA A 147 14.47 12.73 -0.70
N VAL A 148 14.45 11.52 -1.30
CA VAL A 148 15.67 10.84 -1.77
C VAL A 148 16.27 11.55 -2.98
N ALA A 149 15.46 11.88 -3.97
CA ALA A 149 15.92 12.54 -5.20
C ALA A 149 16.56 13.91 -4.91
N SER A 150 15.95 14.70 -4.04
CA SER A 150 16.48 16.03 -3.63
C SER A 150 17.67 15.96 -2.69
N GLY A 151 18.03 14.77 -2.19
CA GLY A 151 19.12 14.62 -1.22
C GLY A 151 18.76 14.98 0.22
N ARG A 152 17.49 15.25 0.53
CA ARG A 152 17.03 15.43 1.92
C ARG A 152 17.10 14.13 2.71
N ALA A 153 16.92 12.99 2.03
CA ALA A 153 17.16 11.66 2.58
C ALA A 153 18.16 10.92 1.70
N ASP A 154 18.83 9.92 2.29
CA ASP A 154 19.74 9.04 1.56
C ASP A 154 19.02 7.87 0.93
N ALA A 155 18.01 7.34 1.60
CA ALA A 155 17.22 6.19 1.16
C ALA A 155 15.79 6.24 1.69
N ALA A 156 14.92 5.45 1.04
CA ALA A 156 13.55 5.14 1.47
C ALA A 156 13.14 3.77 0.93
N ALA A 157 12.22 3.07 1.63
CA ALA A 157 11.56 1.90 1.06
C ALA A 157 10.20 2.32 0.47
N ILE A 158 9.99 1.95 -0.78
CA ILE A 158 8.83 2.32 -1.59
C ILE A 158 8.06 1.06 -1.95
N ASP A 159 6.74 1.12 -1.90
CA ASP A 159 5.87 0.09 -2.48
C ASP A 159 6.21 -0.10 -3.95
N SER A 160 6.47 -1.34 -4.37
CA SER A 160 6.88 -1.66 -5.74
C SER A 160 5.85 -1.25 -6.79
N ASN A 161 4.55 -1.27 -6.45
CA ASN A 161 3.49 -0.82 -7.36
C ASN A 161 3.54 0.71 -7.54
N VAL A 162 3.79 1.45 -6.45
CA VAL A 162 3.99 2.91 -6.52
C VAL A 162 5.25 3.24 -7.32
N LEU A 163 6.36 2.54 -7.06
CA LEU A 163 7.62 2.77 -7.76
C LEU A 163 7.50 2.47 -9.26
N ALA A 164 6.77 1.41 -9.65
CA ALA A 164 6.57 1.04 -11.05
C ALA A 164 5.89 2.15 -11.87
N LEU A 165 4.96 2.89 -11.23
CA LEU A 165 4.22 4.00 -11.84
C LEU A 165 4.97 5.34 -11.77
N ASN A 166 6.00 5.44 -10.91
CA ASN A 166 6.73 6.68 -10.64
C ASN A 166 8.24 6.49 -10.78
N ARG A 167 8.67 5.77 -11.80
CA ARG A 167 10.09 5.55 -12.09
C ARG A 167 10.79 6.87 -12.38
N ARG A 168 12.04 6.96 -11.90
CA ARG A 168 12.89 8.14 -12.04
C ARG A 168 14.31 7.71 -12.39
N ASP A 169 14.91 8.34 -13.37
CA ASP A 169 16.27 8.03 -13.82
C ASP A 169 17.35 8.48 -12.81
N ASP A 170 17.01 9.45 -11.95
CA ASP A 170 17.90 9.92 -10.88
C ASP A 170 17.90 9.03 -9.63
N LEU A 171 17.05 7.98 -9.61
CA LEU A 171 16.97 6.99 -8.54
C LEU A 171 17.26 5.58 -9.05
N ARG A 172 17.73 4.71 -8.16
CA ARG A 172 17.86 3.27 -8.40
C ARG A 172 17.41 2.46 -7.21
N VAL A 173 16.98 1.24 -7.46
CA VAL A 173 16.71 0.26 -6.41
C VAL A 173 18.05 -0.28 -5.91
N LEU A 174 18.23 -0.23 -4.60
CA LEU A 174 19.39 -0.78 -3.91
C LEU A 174 19.15 -2.24 -3.51
N GLU A 175 17.98 -2.52 -2.95
CA GLU A 175 17.56 -3.81 -2.41
C GLU A 175 16.04 -3.91 -2.48
N SER A 176 15.48 -5.12 -2.56
CA SER A 176 14.03 -5.37 -2.52
C SER A 176 13.70 -6.36 -1.43
N TRP A 177 12.69 -6.05 -0.62
CA TRP A 177 12.22 -6.89 0.48
C TRP A 177 10.81 -7.40 0.23
N GLY A 178 10.53 -8.59 0.69
CA GLY A 178 9.26 -9.28 0.47
C GLY A 178 9.44 -10.70 -0.09
N PRO A 179 8.41 -11.32 -0.68
CA PRO A 179 7.09 -10.71 -0.97
C PRO A 179 6.25 -10.44 0.29
N PHE A 180 5.48 -9.37 0.25
CA PHE A 180 4.45 -9.05 1.25
C PHE A 180 3.07 -9.20 0.62
N ALA A 181 2.05 -9.59 1.42
CA ALA A 181 0.68 -9.55 0.94
C ALA A 181 0.30 -8.13 0.48
N ILE A 182 -0.37 -8.04 -0.68
CA ILE A 182 -0.83 -6.77 -1.21
C ILE A 182 -1.78 -6.08 -0.21
N GLN A 183 -1.92 -4.76 -0.34
CA GLN A 183 -2.85 -4.00 0.48
C GLN A 183 -4.27 -4.59 0.36
N PRO A 184 -4.90 -4.99 1.49
CA PRO A 184 -6.19 -5.64 1.44
C PRO A 184 -7.31 -4.71 0.98
N ALA A 185 -8.20 -5.27 0.15
CA ALA A 185 -9.55 -4.77 0.00
C ALA A 185 -10.42 -5.36 1.11
N ILE A 186 -11.23 -4.54 1.74
CA ILE A 186 -12.04 -4.90 2.89
C ILE A 186 -13.49 -4.46 2.71
N VAL A 187 -14.39 -5.16 3.40
CA VAL A 187 -15.81 -4.84 3.46
C VAL A 187 -16.29 -4.84 4.90
N ARG A 188 -17.19 -3.92 5.25
CA ARG A 188 -17.79 -3.84 6.57
C ARG A 188 -18.55 -5.14 6.92
N SER A 189 -18.21 -5.76 8.06
CA SER A 189 -18.78 -7.05 8.48
C SER A 189 -20.31 -7.03 8.62
N ALA A 190 -20.87 -5.87 9.01
CA ALA A 190 -22.31 -5.68 9.22
C ALA A 190 -23.14 -5.61 7.92
N LEU A 191 -22.53 -5.61 6.73
CA LEU A 191 -23.27 -5.72 5.47
C LEU A 191 -23.86 -7.12 5.29
N ASP A 192 -25.01 -7.19 4.60
CA ASP A 192 -25.65 -8.47 4.26
C ASP A 192 -24.69 -9.39 3.49
N VAL A 193 -24.73 -10.68 3.79
CA VAL A 193 -23.90 -11.70 3.15
C VAL A 193 -24.07 -11.69 1.62
N SER A 194 -25.30 -11.51 1.13
CA SER A 194 -25.58 -11.41 -0.30
C SER A 194 -24.87 -10.21 -0.93
N LYS A 195 -24.86 -9.06 -0.24
CA LYS A 195 -24.19 -7.86 -0.73
C LYS A 195 -22.66 -8.00 -0.71
N LYS A 196 -22.10 -8.60 0.33
CA LYS A 196 -20.66 -8.91 0.39
C LYS A 196 -20.23 -9.82 -0.76
N ARG A 197 -21.03 -10.85 -1.07
CA ARG A 197 -20.78 -11.75 -2.19
C ARG A 197 -20.86 -11.03 -3.53
N GLU A 198 -21.90 -10.21 -3.76
CA GLU A 198 -22.04 -9.39 -4.98
C GLU A 198 -20.80 -8.49 -5.20
N ILE A 199 -20.31 -7.84 -4.12
CA ILE A 199 -19.10 -7.01 -4.17
C ILE A 199 -17.90 -7.85 -4.59
N ALA A 200 -17.70 -9.02 -3.96
CA ALA A 200 -16.57 -9.89 -4.25
C ALA A 200 -16.60 -10.41 -5.71
N GLU A 201 -17.77 -10.85 -6.19
CA GLU A 201 -17.98 -11.29 -7.57
C GLU A 201 -17.72 -10.15 -8.57
N THR A 202 -18.17 -8.94 -8.25
CA THR A 202 -17.91 -7.76 -9.09
C THR A 202 -16.42 -7.44 -9.18
N LEU A 203 -15.68 -7.48 -8.07
CA LEU A 203 -14.23 -7.26 -8.07
C LEU A 203 -13.51 -8.30 -8.94
N LEU A 204 -13.85 -9.59 -8.77
CA LEU A 204 -13.25 -10.67 -9.55
C LEU A 204 -13.56 -10.56 -11.06
N ALA A 205 -14.67 -9.93 -11.42
CA ALA A 205 -15.09 -9.75 -12.80
C ALA A 205 -14.53 -8.48 -13.46
N ILE A 206 -13.78 -7.63 -12.75
CA ILE A 206 -13.19 -6.42 -13.34
C ILE A 206 -12.18 -6.82 -14.42
N PRO A 207 -12.36 -6.36 -15.68
CA PRO A 207 -11.47 -6.73 -16.77
C PRO A 207 -10.03 -6.22 -16.53
N THR A 208 -9.05 -7.02 -16.92
CA THR A 208 -7.62 -6.63 -16.87
C THR A 208 -7.37 -5.29 -17.59
N ALA A 209 -8.06 -5.02 -18.70
CA ALA A 209 -7.91 -3.77 -19.44
C ALA A 209 -8.23 -2.51 -18.62
N ASP A 210 -9.10 -2.62 -17.61
CA ASP A 210 -9.45 -1.51 -16.72
C ASP A 210 -8.38 -1.26 -15.65
N LEU A 211 -7.60 -2.28 -15.31
CA LEU A 211 -6.61 -2.26 -14.24
C LEU A 211 -5.16 -2.12 -14.74
N ALA A 212 -4.90 -2.55 -15.96
CA ALA A 212 -3.57 -2.54 -16.58
C ALA A 212 -2.90 -1.15 -16.62
N PRO A 213 -3.62 -0.03 -16.85
CA PRO A 213 -3.03 1.31 -16.79
C PRO A 213 -2.43 1.66 -15.43
N PHE A 214 -2.87 0.98 -14.37
CA PHE A 214 -2.44 1.18 -12.98
C PHE A 214 -1.47 0.10 -12.48
N GLY A 215 -1.00 -0.80 -13.38
CA GLY A 215 -0.03 -1.84 -13.05
C GLY A 215 -0.65 -3.08 -12.38
N PHE A 216 -1.94 -3.35 -12.59
CA PHE A 216 -2.62 -4.54 -12.06
C PHE A 216 -3.26 -5.39 -13.16
N THR A 217 -3.41 -6.70 -12.92
CA THR A 217 -3.92 -7.67 -13.88
C THR A 217 -5.32 -8.19 -13.55
N GLY A 218 -5.78 -8.03 -12.31
CA GLY A 218 -7.07 -8.52 -11.84
C GLY A 218 -7.19 -8.51 -10.33
N PHE A 219 -8.16 -9.26 -9.85
CA PHE A 219 -8.38 -9.56 -8.44
C PHE A 219 -8.34 -11.08 -8.22
N THR A 220 -7.95 -11.51 -7.02
CA THR A 220 -7.94 -12.92 -6.62
C THR A 220 -8.40 -13.06 -5.17
N PRO A 221 -9.06 -14.17 -4.80
CA PRO A 221 -9.39 -14.45 -3.40
C PRO A 221 -8.13 -14.49 -2.54
N VAL A 222 -8.26 -14.01 -1.32
CA VAL A 222 -7.22 -14.06 -0.28
C VAL A 222 -7.84 -14.51 1.03
N ASP A 223 -7.03 -15.02 1.93
CA ASP A 223 -7.44 -15.38 3.28
C ASP A 223 -6.67 -14.59 4.35
N ASP A 224 -7.16 -14.68 5.57
CA ASP A 224 -6.67 -13.91 6.71
C ASP A 224 -5.21 -14.21 7.06
N SER A 225 -4.72 -15.43 6.76
CA SER A 225 -3.35 -15.85 7.06
C SER A 225 -2.30 -15.04 6.30
N ALA A 226 -2.67 -14.47 5.16
CA ALA A 226 -1.78 -13.63 4.38
C ALA A 226 -1.43 -12.31 5.10
N TYR A 227 -2.24 -11.89 6.08
CA TYR A 227 -2.12 -10.58 6.75
C TYR A 227 -1.79 -10.67 8.25
N LEU A 228 -1.53 -11.88 8.78
CA LEU A 228 -1.19 -12.14 10.19
C LEU A 228 0.25 -11.84 10.54
#